data_ab2569d7bbd4450bf1f0ce7f03dfb34d
#
_entry.id   ab2569d7bbd4450bf1f0ce7f03dfb34d
#
_cell.length_a   1.000
_cell.length_b   1.000
_cell.length_c   1.000
_cell.angle_alpha   90.00
_cell.angle_beta   90.00
_cell.angle_gamma   90.00
#
_symmetry.space_group_name_H-M   'P 1'
#
loop_
_entity.id
_entity.type
_entity.pdbx_description
1 polymer ?
#
loop_
_entity_poly.entity_id
_entity_poly.type
_entity_poly.pdbx_seq_one_letter_code
_entity_poly.pdbx_strand_id
1 'polypeptide(L)'
;MKKTFATLFSPGPTWIAGKTSREQPCWTEHAAFMEKLFEDGTVTLGGPFADYTGLLVIVEALDVEEVYDLFRDDPFVVHEIVRISSIHEWLIFLDARHKQ
;
A
#
# COMPACT_ATOMS: atom_id res chain seq x y z
N MET A 1 3.64 20.71 -2.02
CA MET A 1 3.68 20.16 -0.66
C MET A 1 2.99 18.79 -0.61
N LYS A 2 3.62 17.84 0.02
CA LYS A 2 3.04 16.49 0.09
C LYS A 2 1.88 16.43 1.07
N LYS A 3 0.93 15.58 0.74
CA LYS A 3 -0.26 15.28 1.55
C LYS A 3 -0.24 13.80 1.92
N THR A 4 -1.06 13.45 2.88
CA THR A 4 -1.16 12.07 3.34
C THR A 4 -2.36 11.40 2.69
N PHE A 5 -2.14 10.23 2.10
CA PHE A 5 -3.20 9.46 1.43
C PHE A 5 -3.36 8.09 2.06
N ALA A 6 -4.61 7.71 2.30
CA ALA A 6 -4.96 6.34 2.66
C ALA A 6 -5.25 5.58 1.36
N THR A 7 -4.39 4.62 1.04
CA THR A 7 -4.52 3.83 -0.18
C THR A 7 -4.98 2.43 0.19
N LEU A 8 -6.14 2.05 -0.34
CA LEU A 8 -6.71 0.73 -0.11
C LEU A 8 -6.50 -0.15 -1.34
N PHE A 9 -6.06 -1.37 -1.08
CA PHE A 9 -5.88 -2.38 -2.11
C PHE A 9 -6.82 -3.54 -1.83
N SER A 10 -7.33 -4.16 -2.86
CA SER A 10 -8.13 -5.37 -2.77
C SER A 10 -7.44 -6.51 -3.51
N PRO A 11 -7.77 -7.77 -3.19
CA PRO A 11 -7.25 -8.91 -3.94
C PRO A 11 -7.61 -8.78 -5.42
N GLY A 12 -6.63 -8.99 -6.28
CA GLY A 12 -6.80 -9.00 -7.73
C GLY A 12 -7.15 -10.37 -8.26
N PRO A 13 -7.30 -10.50 -9.60
CA PRO A 13 -7.72 -11.77 -10.19
C PRO A 13 -6.73 -12.92 -9.99
N THR A 14 -5.46 -12.63 -9.73
CA THR A 14 -4.46 -13.67 -9.53
C THR A 14 -4.15 -13.95 -8.06
N TRP A 15 -4.83 -13.27 -7.14
CA TRP A 15 -4.69 -13.56 -5.72
C TRP A 15 -5.13 -15.00 -5.43
N ILE A 16 -4.28 -15.74 -4.70
CA ILE A 16 -4.60 -17.12 -4.33
C ILE A 16 -5.39 -17.11 -3.02
N ALA A 17 -6.66 -17.46 -3.09
CA ALA A 17 -7.54 -17.48 -1.94
C ALA A 17 -7.04 -18.48 -0.88
N GLY A 18 -7.20 -18.11 0.39
CA GLY A 18 -6.76 -18.96 1.50
C GLY A 18 -5.29 -18.84 1.84
N LYS A 19 -4.52 -18.06 1.08
CA LYS A 19 -3.10 -17.82 1.34
C LYS A 19 -2.90 -16.42 1.91
N THR A 20 -1.89 -16.28 2.78
CA THR A 20 -1.51 -14.97 3.32
C THR A 20 -0.76 -14.16 2.25
N SER A 21 -0.50 -12.88 2.54
CA SER A 21 0.28 -12.04 1.63
C SER A 21 1.66 -12.63 1.36
N ARG A 22 2.31 -13.15 2.38
CA ARG A 22 3.66 -13.73 2.26
C ARG A 22 3.70 -15.01 1.44
N GLU A 23 2.58 -15.68 1.31
CA GLU A 23 2.45 -16.91 0.54
C GLU A 23 2.06 -16.67 -0.92
N GLN A 24 1.75 -15.41 -1.27
CA GLN A 24 1.40 -15.08 -2.65
C GLN A 24 2.63 -15.07 -3.56
N PRO A 25 2.47 -15.33 -4.86
CA PRO A 25 3.56 -15.15 -5.82
C PRO A 25 4.11 -13.73 -5.76
N CYS A 26 5.40 -13.56 -6.06
CA CYS A 26 6.08 -12.27 -6.09
C CYS A 26 6.18 -11.58 -4.72
N TRP A 27 5.98 -12.30 -3.63
CA TRP A 27 6.09 -11.68 -2.29
C TRP A 27 7.45 -11.03 -2.07
N THR A 28 8.56 -11.72 -2.38
CA THR A 28 9.91 -11.20 -2.13
C THR A 28 10.14 -9.90 -2.88
N GLU A 29 9.75 -9.84 -4.15
CA GLU A 29 9.92 -8.66 -4.97
C GLU A 29 9.01 -7.53 -4.51
N HIS A 30 7.77 -7.85 -4.14
CA HIS A 30 6.83 -6.87 -3.58
C HIS A 30 7.36 -6.29 -2.27
N ALA A 31 7.86 -7.15 -1.37
CA ALA A 31 8.40 -6.71 -0.08
C ALA A 31 9.59 -5.76 -0.28
N ALA A 32 10.50 -6.07 -1.21
CA ALA A 32 11.63 -5.21 -1.51
C ALA A 32 11.18 -3.85 -2.08
N PHE A 33 10.18 -3.87 -2.95
CA PHE A 33 9.60 -2.64 -3.52
C PHE A 33 9.00 -1.75 -2.41
N MET A 34 8.21 -2.33 -1.52
CA MET A 34 7.57 -1.59 -0.43
C MET A 34 8.60 -1.08 0.57
N GLU A 35 9.63 -1.87 0.85
CA GLU A 35 10.68 -1.47 1.80
C GLU A 35 11.41 -0.21 1.34
N LYS A 36 11.67 -0.07 0.05
CA LYS A 36 12.28 1.15 -0.49
C LYS A 36 11.42 2.38 -0.25
N LEU A 37 10.12 2.24 -0.48
CA LEU A 37 9.19 3.35 -0.25
C LEU A 37 9.08 3.68 1.25
N PHE A 38 9.21 2.68 2.09
CA PHE A 38 9.24 2.88 3.54
C PHE A 38 10.53 3.59 3.98
N GLU A 39 11.67 3.16 3.48
CA GLU A 39 12.96 3.74 3.83
C GLU A 39 13.08 5.20 3.41
N ASP A 40 12.53 5.58 2.27
CA ASP A 40 12.61 6.97 1.79
C ASP A 40 11.50 7.87 2.37
N GLY A 41 10.64 7.34 3.23
CA GLY A 41 9.59 8.11 3.89
C GLY A 41 8.31 8.26 3.08
N THR A 42 8.22 7.68 1.89
CA THR A 42 7.01 7.76 1.07
C THR A 42 5.87 6.95 1.69
N VAL A 43 6.16 5.74 2.15
CA VAL A 43 5.21 4.92 2.90
C VAL A 43 5.53 5.04 4.39
N THR A 44 4.56 5.49 5.17
CA THR A 44 4.76 5.68 6.61
C THR A 44 4.19 4.53 7.43
N LEU A 45 3.17 3.86 6.91
CA LEU A 45 2.48 2.79 7.60
C LEU A 45 1.77 1.93 6.56
N GLY A 46 1.81 0.62 6.70
CA GLY A 46 1.12 -0.22 5.74
C GLY A 46 1.12 -1.68 6.14
N GLY A 47 0.14 -2.40 5.65
CA GLY A 47 0.03 -3.84 5.86
C GLY A 47 -1.34 -4.39 5.47
N PRO A 48 -1.46 -5.72 5.44
CA PRO A 48 -2.74 -6.35 5.15
C PRO A 48 -3.67 -6.30 6.34
N PHE A 49 -4.97 -6.32 6.08
CA PHE A 49 -5.95 -6.58 7.13
C PHE A 49 -5.80 -8.02 7.61
N ALA A 50 -6.12 -8.26 8.88
CA ALA A 50 -5.91 -9.56 9.51
C ALA A 50 -6.68 -10.70 8.82
N ASP A 51 -7.79 -10.37 8.17
CA ASP A 51 -8.60 -11.35 7.43
C ASP A 51 -8.21 -11.44 5.95
N TYR A 52 -7.19 -10.70 5.53
CA TYR A 52 -6.68 -10.65 4.15
C TYR A 52 -7.74 -10.24 3.11
N THR A 53 -8.73 -9.44 3.52
CA THR A 53 -9.70 -8.88 2.58
C THR A 53 -9.15 -7.67 1.82
N GLY A 54 -8.01 -7.16 2.21
CA GLY A 54 -7.36 -6.03 1.56
C GLY A 54 -6.12 -5.58 2.31
N LEU A 55 -5.53 -4.49 1.81
CA LEU A 55 -4.38 -3.85 2.42
C LEU A 55 -4.65 -2.37 2.55
N LEU A 56 -4.05 -1.76 3.56
CA LEU A 56 -4.06 -0.31 3.73
C LEU A 56 -2.62 0.18 3.76
N VAL A 57 -2.31 1.18 2.93
CA VAL A 57 -0.98 1.78 2.87
C VAL A 57 -1.14 3.29 2.98
N ILE A 58 -0.47 3.87 3.94
CA ILE A 58 -0.46 5.32 4.16
C ILE A 58 0.75 5.91 3.44
N VAL A 59 0.49 6.84 2.53
CA VAL A 59 1.47 7.34 1.56
C VAL A 59 1.54 8.86 1.63
N GLU A 60 2.76 9.39 1.55
CA GLU A 60 2.98 10.84 1.37
C GLU A 60 3.21 11.11 -0.12
N ALA A 61 2.36 11.95 -0.71
CA ALA A 61 2.41 12.24 -2.13
C ALA A 61 1.82 13.63 -2.42
N LEU A 62 2.07 14.14 -3.63
CA LEU A 62 1.56 15.45 -4.04
C LEU A 62 0.07 15.40 -4.37
N ASP A 63 -0.38 14.30 -4.97
CA ASP A 63 -1.75 14.13 -5.42
C ASP A 63 -2.07 12.65 -5.66
N VAL A 64 -3.31 12.37 -6.02
CA VAL A 64 -3.78 11.01 -6.28
C VAL A 64 -3.03 10.36 -7.46
N GLU A 65 -2.72 11.14 -8.49
CA GLU A 65 -2.00 10.61 -9.66
C GLU A 65 -0.63 10.11 -9.26
N GLU A 66 0.07 10.83 -8.40
CA GLU A 66 1.38 10.38 -7.90
C GLU A 66 1.27 9.07 -7.13
N VAL A 67 0.19 8.88 -6.37
CA VAL A 67 -0.02 7.62 -5.65
C VAL A 67 -0.14 6.45 -6.64
N TYR A 68 -0.93 6.62 -7.71
CA TYR A 68 -1.01 5.59 -8.75
C TYR A 68 0.35 5.34 -9.39
N ASP A 69 1.11 6.39 -9.67
CA ASP A 69 2.43 6.26 -10.29
C ASP A 69 3.41 5.52 -9.37
N LEU A 70 3.35 5.76 -8.07
CA LEU A 70 4.22 5.10 -7.10
C LEU A 70 4.06 3.59 -7.10
N PHE A 71 2.83 3.09 -7.26
CA PHE A 71 2.55 1.65 -7.17
C PHE A 71 2.46 0.96 -8.53
N ARG A 72 2.62 1.71 -9.63
CA ARG A 72 2.54 1.14 -10.98
C ARG A 72 3.50 -0.02 -11.18
N ASP A 73 4.70 0.07 -10.62
CA ASP A 73 5.75 -0.92 -10.80
C ASP A 73 5.84 -1.93 -9.64
N ASP A 74 4.92 -1.87 -8.69
CA ASP A 74 4.86 -2.85 -7.62
C ASP A 74 4.56 -4.23 -8.23
N PRO A 75 5.41 -5.25 -7.99
CA PRO A 75 5.16 -6.59 -8.53
C PRO A 75 3.78 -7.15 -8.23
N PHE A 76 3.21 -6.87 -7.07
CA PHE A 76 1.84 -7.29 -6.76
C PHE A 76 0.81 -6.63 -7.66
N VAL A 77 1.03 -5.38 -8.06
CA VAL A 77 0.14 -4.65 -8.96
C VAL A 77 0.36 -5.11 -10.41
N VAL A 78 1.63 -5.21 -10.83
CA VAL A 78 1.99 -5.64 -12.19
C VAL A 78 1.39 -7.01 -12.50
N HIS A 79 1.47 -7.94 -11.56
CA HIS A 79 0.97 -9.31 -11.75
C HIS A 79 -0.48 -9.50 -11.29
N GLU A 80 -1.17 -8.42 -11.00
CA GLU A 80 -2.60 -8.41 -10.63
C GLU A 80 -2.92 -9.28 -9.42
N ILE A 81 -1.98 -9.42 -8.50
CA ILE A 81 -2.21 -10.08 -7.22
C ILE A 81 -3.07 -9.19 -6.33
N VAL A 82 -2.83 -7.89 -6.37
CA VAL A 82 -3.68 -6.87 -5.76
C VAL A 82 -3.94 -5.76 -6.75
N ARG A 83 -4.97 -4.96 -6.48
CA ARG A 83 -5.25 -3.74 -7.24
C ARG A 83 -5.66 -2.64 -6.28
N ILE A 84 -5.37 -1.38 -6.64
CA ILE A 84 -5.83 -0.24 -5.86
C ILE A 84 -7.34 -0.17 -5.99
N SER A 85 -8.03 -0.21 -4.85
CA SER A 85 -9.49 -0.10 -4.83
C SER A 85 -9.96 1.33 -4.58
N SER A 86 -9.23 2.09 -3.75
CA SER A 86 -9.54 3.50 -3.53
C SER A 86 -8.34 4.23 -2.95
N ILE A 87 -8.31 5.55 -3.18
CA ILE A 87 -7.29 6.45 -2.63
C ILE A 87 -8.02 7.65 -2.03
N HIS A 88 -7.71 7.97 -0.78
CA HIS A 88 -8.33 9.10 -0.09
C HIS A 88 -7.27 9.99 0.53
N GLU A 89 -7.36 11.29 0.31
CA GLU A 89 -6.56 12.21 1.12
C GLU A 89 -7.07 12.11 2.55
N TRP A 90 -6.16 11.88 3.49
CA TRP A 90 -6.50 11.65 4.88
C TRP A 90 -6.01 12.80 5.75
N LEU A 91 -6.96 13.46 6.41
CA LEU A 91 -6.65 14.52 7.36
C LEU A 91 -6.56 13.90 8.75
N ILE A 92 -5.32 13.66 9.19
CA ILE A 92 -5.08 13.01 10.48
C ILE A 92 -5.18 14.05 11.59
N PHE A 93 -6.20 13.94 12.44
CA PHE A 93 -6.39 14.85 13.56
C PHE A 93 -5.78 14.35 14.86
N LEU A 94 -5.75 13.02 15.04
CA LEU A 94 -5.23 12.39 16.25
C LEU A 94 -4.15 11.40 15.85
N ASP A 95 -2.92 11.63 16.30
CA ASP A 95 -1.79 10.77 15.99
C ASP A 95 -0.92 10.61 17.25
N ALA A 96 -1.13 9.50 17.97
CA ALA A 96 -0.39 9.19 19.17
C ALA A 96 1.10 8.91 18.94
N ARG A 97 1.48 8.59 17.69
CA ARG A 97 2.88 8.35 17.32
C ARG A 97 3.69 9.64 17.27
N HIS A 98 3.04 10.79 17.14
CA HIS A 98 3.64 12.11 17.01
C HIS A 98 3.19 13.04 18.14
N LYS A 99 3.24 12.58 19.36
CA LYS A 99 2.96 13.43 20.52
C LYS A 99 4.03 14.48 20.69
N GLN A 100 3.57 15.70 20.92
CA GLN A 100 4.43 16.84 21.22
C GLN A 100 4.70 16.97 22.70
#